data_9f16350fc6a1e96cd73333a67fe4fd87
#
_entry.id   9f16350fc6a1e96cd73333a67fe4fd87
#
_cell.length_a   1.000
_cell.length_b   1.000
_cell.length_c   1.000
_cell.angle_alpha   90.00
_cell.angle_beta   90.00
_cell.angle_gamma   90.00
#
_symmetry.space_group_name_H-M   'P 1'
#
loop_
_entity.id
_entity.type
_entity.pdbx_description
1 polymer ?
#
loop_
_entity_poly.entity_id
_entity_poly.type
_entity_poly.pdbx_seq_one_letter_code
_entity_poly.pdbx_strand_id
1 'polypeptide(L)'
;AVEKGVERKRFSEGEDLSRYDILVDCLLGTGFSGPVRGAFQQAIQAINRAKAYVVSVDINSGMNGDTGKGDLVVRSDLTVTIGYLKAGMFLGEAVWKVGRLVVADIGIRLVREDFFLATPEEMVFPRSGLSLQSSQVTMMTPGEAESVSKNGQTIPDVAQEIALRSQRLVRVLGKHSLVTDGYRTYFMEEGEYPAEIASLGEGERKE
;
A
#
# COMPACT_ATOMS: atom_id res chain seq x y z
N ALA A 1 26.13 -13.21 11.60
CA ALA A 1 26.44 -12.11 10.64
C ALA A 1 27.94 -11.86 10.59
N VAL A 2 28.60 -11.68 11.75
CA VAL A 2 30.07 -11.41 11.83
C VAL A 2 30.88 -12.56 11.22
N GLU A 3 30.48 -13.82 11.44
CA GLU A 3 31.12 -15.00 10.87
C GLU A 3 31.08 -15.08 9.33
N LYS A 4 30.18 -14.30 8.71
CA LYS A 4 30.01 -14.21 7.25
C LYS A 4 30.60 -12.92 6.65
N GLY A 5 31.45 -12.20 7.39
CA GLY A 5 32.06 -10.95 6.92
C GLY A 5 31.10 -9.75 6.84
N VAL A 6 29.93 -9.83 7.48
CA VAL A 6 28.97 -8.73 7.53
C VAL A 6 29.34 -7.80 8.69
N GLU A 7 29.65 -6.55 8.37
CA GLU A 7 29.92 -5.52 9.38
C GLU A 7 28.61 -5.16 10.11
N ARG A 8 28.68 -5.07 11.44
CA ARG A 8 27.59 -4.57 12.29
C ARG A 8 27.97 -3.19 12.81
N LYS A 9 27.12 -2.22 12.48
CA LYS A 9 27.26 -0.86 12.94
C LYS A 9 25.97 -0.39 13.62
N ARG A 10 26.11 0.36 14.70
CA ARG A 10 24.97 1.05 15.30
C ARG A 10 24.66 2.27 14.43
N PHE A 11 23.40 2.45 14.07
CA PHE A 11 22.97 3.68 13.41
C PHE A 11 23.13 4.87 14.36
N SER A 12 23.68 5.94 13.84
CA SER A 12 23.87 7.20 14.58
C SER A 12 23.15 8.35 13.87
N GLU A 13 22.74 9.34 14.66
CA GLU A 13 22.13 10.55 14.11
C GLU A 13 23.09 11.25 13.14
N GLY A 14 22.58 11.71 12.00
CA GLY A 14 23.37 12.35 10.97
C GLY A 14 24.18 11.40 10.09
N GLU A 15 23.98 10.08 10.21
CA GLU A 15 24.64 9.12 9.32
C GLU A 15 24.30 9.40 7.86
N ASP A 16 25.33 9.58 7.03
CA ASP A 16 25.19 9.72 5.59
C ASP A 16 25.15 8.34 4.94
N LEU A 17 23.99 8.00 4.39
CA LEU A 17 23.76 6.74 3.67
C LEU A 17 24.02 6.87 2.16
N SER A 18 24.35 8.04 1.64
CA SER A 18 24.56 8.29 0.20
C SER A 18 25.79 7.58 -0.38
N ARG A 19 26.65 7.04 0.48
CA ARG A 19 27.80 6.20 0.07
C ARG A 19 27.44 4.77 -0.35
N TYR A 20 26.19 4.35 -0.13
CA TYR A 20 25.72 3.03 -0.49
C TYR A 20 24.90 3.10 -1.78
N ASP A 21 25.13 2.15 -2.69
CA ASP A 21 24.36 2.02 -3.93
C ASP A 21 22.98 1.41 -3.70
N ILE A 22 22.88 0.52 -2.70
CA ILE A 22 21.65 -0.17 -2.32
C ILE A 22 21.44 -0.07 -0.81
N LEU A 23 20.22 0.27 -0.41
CA LEU A 23 19.76 0.23 0.96
C LEU A 23 18.62 -0.78 1.09
N VAL A 24 18.68 -1.60 2.13
CA VAL A 24 17.61 -2.57 2.44
C VAL A 24 16.92 -2.14 3.72
N ASP A 25 15.65 -1.77 3.60
CA ASP A 25 14.78 -1.39 4.70
C ASP A 25 14.11 -2.64 5.31
N CYS A 26 14.48 -2.93 6.56
CA CYS A 26 13.89 -3.98 7.39
C CYS A 26 13.63 -3.45 8.81
N LEU A 27 13.28 -2.16 8.98
CA LEU A 27 13.21 -1.52 10.28
C LEU A 27 11.91 -1.82 11.02
N LEU A 28 10.78 -1.69 10.34
CA LEU A 28 9.43 -1.83 10.90
C LEU A 28 8.59 -2.69 9.94
N GLY A 29 7.90 -3.69 10.48
CA GLY A 29 7.01 -4.58 9.71
C GLY A 29 5.52 -4.24 9.91
N THR A 30 4.64 -5.15 9.47
CA THR A 30 3.18 -5.00 9.50
C THR A 30 2.58 -4.80 10.89
N GLY A 31 3.27 -5.21 11.96
CA GLY A 31 2.82 -4.99 13.33
C GLY A 31 3.00 -3.57 13.86
N PHE A 32 3.62 -2.68 13.07
CA PHE A 32 3.83 -1.29 13.47
C PHE A 32 2.55 -0.45 13.31
N SER A 33 2.27 0.38 14.33
CA SER A 33 1.18 1.34 14.30
C SER A 33 1.54 2.62 15.07
N GLY A 34 0.97 3.74 14.67
CA GLY A 34 1.20 5.05 15.27
C GLY A 34 2.38 5.82 14.65
N PRO A 35 2.79 6.95 15.25
CA PRO A 35 3.81 7.81 14.69
C PRO A 35 5.22 7.21 14.85
N VAL A 36 6.04 7.37 13.81
CA VAL A 36 7.45 6.98 13.84
C VAL A 36 8.25 7.99 14.66
N ARG A 37 9.08 7.51 15.62
CA ARG A 37 9.84 8.37 16.54
C ARG A 37 11.27 7.88 16.77
N GLY A 38 12.11 8.77 17.31
CA GLY A 38 13.45 8.45 17.77
C GLY A 38 14.38 7.95 16.66
N ALA A 39 15.15 6.92 16.93
CA ALA A 39 16.12 6.37 15.99
C ALA A 39 15.51 5.86 14.68
N PHE A 40 14.29 5.32 14.72
CA PHE A 40 13.58 4.89 13.51
C PHE A 40 13.21 6.08 12.63
N GLN A 41 12.76 7.18 13.23
CA GLN A 41 12.47 8.42 12.49
C GLN A 41 13.71 8.92 11.76
N GLN A 42 14.84 9.01 12.46
CA GLN A 42 16.11 9.45 11.90
C GLN A 42 16.59 8.51 10.78
N ALA A 43 16.47 7.19 10.99
CA ALA A 43 16.87 6.19 10.00
C ALA A 43 16.01 6.29 8.72
N ILE A 44 14.69 6.36 8.85
CA ILE A 44 13.80 6.52 7.68
C ILE A 44 14.07 7.81 6.94
N GLN A 45 14.30 8.92 7.66
CA GLN A 45 14.68 10.18 7.03
C GLN A 45 16.03 10.10 6.30
N ALA A 46 17.01 9.38 6.85
CA ALA A 46 18.30 9.16 6.20
C ALA A 46 18.15 8.30 4.93
N ILE A 47 17.38 7.22 4.98
CA ILE A 47 17.06 6.38 3.82
C ILE A 47 16.39 7.22 2.73
N ASN A 48 15.36 8.00 3.08
CA ASN A 48 14.61 8.81 2.10
C ASN A 48 15.42 9.94 1.47
N ARG A 49 16.51 10.40 2.14
CA ARG A 49 17.45 11.39 1.58
C ARG A 49 18.56 10.78 0.73
N ALA A 50 18.84 9.50 0.91
CA ALA A 50 19.90 8.83 0.18
C ALA A 50 19.55 8.71 -1.32
N LYS A 51 20.58 8.80 -2.18
CA LYS A 51 20.45 8.56 -3.64
C LYS A 51 20.69 7.09 -4.00
N ALA A 52 20.44 6.17 -3.06
CA ALA A 52 20.58 4.75 -3.24
C ALA A 52 19.32 4.11 -3.83
N TYR A 53 19.46 2.92 -4.41
CA TYR A 53 18.32 2.07 -4.72
C TYR A 53 17.78 1.46 -3.43
N VAL A 54 16.54 1.72 -3.10
CA VAL A 54 15.92 1.31 -1.82
C VAL A 54 15.05 0.09 -2.02
N VAL A 55 15.32 -0.96 -1.25
CA VAL A 55 14.51 -2.20 -1.21
C VAL A 55 13.87 -2.29 0.17
N SER A 56 12.53 -2.24 0.24
CA SER A 56 11.80 -2.54 1.48
C SER A 56 11.40 -4.01 1.54
N VAL A 57 11.59 -4.65 2.70
CA VAL A 57 11.23 -6.04 2.95
C VAL A 57 9.94 -6.09 3.76
N ASP A 58 9.00 -6.88 3.32
CA ASP A 58 7.65 -7.10 3.84
C ASP A 58 6.72 -5.92 3.61
N ILE A 59 7.04 -4.77 4.14
CA ILE A 59 6.32 -3.50 3.98
C ILE A 59 7.29 -2.33 4.17
N ASN A 60 7.02 -1.21 3.53
CA ASN A 60 7.80 0.00 3.74
C ASN A 60 7.71 0.46 5.19
N SER A 61 8.84 0.62 5.87
CA SER A 61 8.88 1.02 7.28
C SER A 61 8.12 2.33 7.51
N GLY A 62 7.23 2.30 8.51
CA GLY A 62 6.35 3.42 8.87
C GLY A 62 4.97 3.41 8.19
N MET A 63 4.72 2.47 7.27
CA MET A 63 3.42 2.30 6.62
C MET A 63 2.53 1.36 7.43
N ASN A 64 1.26 1.72 7.59
CA ASN A 64 0.25 0.81 8.12
C ASN A 64 -0.24 -0.14 7.02
N GLY A 65 -0.17 -1.45 7.25
CA GLY A 65 -0.47 -2.48 6.26
C GLY A 65 -1.94 -2.55 5.82
N ASP A 66 -2.86 -2.04 6.63
CA ASP A 66 -4.30 -2.08 6.33
C ASP A 66 -4.77 -0.80 5.63
N THR A 67 -4.23 0.35 6.03
CA THR A 67 -4.71 1.67 5.59
C THR A 67 -3.79 2.38 4.61
N GLY A 68 -2.53 1.96 4.49
CA GLY A 68 -1.50 2.65 3.71
C GLY A 68 -1.02 3.96 4.32
N LYS A 69 -1.56 4.35 5.48
CA LYS A 69 -1.21 5.62 6.13
C LYS A 69 0.08 5.50 6.94
N GLY A 70 0.78 6.63 7.07
CA GLY A 70 1.95 6.80 7.92
C GLY A 70 2.43 8.23 7.85
N ASP A 71 2.85 8.78 8.99
CA ASP A 71 3.39 10.15 9.10
C ASP A 71 4.78 10.27 8.46
N LEU A 72 5.54 9.18 8.50
CA LEU A 72 6.86 9.06 7.87
C LEU A 72 7.06 7.63 7.38
N VAL A 73 7.14 7.44 6.08
CA VAL A 73 7.24 6.14 5.41
C VAL A 73 8.49 6.10 4.55
N VAL A 74 9.20 4.97 4.52
CA VAL A 74 10.28 4.71 3.56
C VAL A 74 9.72 4.73 2.15
N ARG A 75 10.40 5.47 1.25
CA ARG A 75 10.15 5.43 -0.20
C ARG A 75 11.11 4.44 -0.81
N SER A 76 10.60 3.34 -1.37
CA SER A 76 11.41 2.31 -2.00
C SER A 76 11.24 2.28 -3.51
N ASP A 77 12.30 1.82 -4.18
CA ASP A 77 12.26 1.49 -5.60
C ASP A 77 11.67 0.10 -5.82
N LEU A 78 11.84 -0.78 -4.82
CA LEU A 78 11.31 -2.14 -4.80
C LEU A 78 10.79 -2.47 -3.40
N THR A 79 9.58 -3.04 -3.32
CA THR A 79 9.09 -3.68 -2.09
C THR A 79 8.90 -5.18 -2.33
N VAL A 80 9.62 -5.99 -1.55
CA VAL A 80 9.48 -7.46 -1.55
C VAL A 80 8.59 -7.83 -0.39
N THR A 81 7.30 -7.99 -0.65
CA THR A 81 6.33 -8.35 0.39
C THR A 81 6.34 -9.85 0.66
N ILE A 82 6.26 -10.23 1.94
CA ILE A 82 6.38 -11.62 2.37
C ILE A 82 4.99 -12.26 2.43
N GLY A 83 4.84 -13.40 1.78
CA GLY A 83 3.63 -14.22 1.74
C GLY A 83 2.53 -13.60 0.89
N TYR A 84 1.98 -12.46 1.32
CA TYR A 84 0.82 -11.83 0.68
C TYR A 84 0.97 -10.32 0.55
N LEU A 85 0.30 -9.75 -0.46
CA LEU A 85 0.11 -8.32 -0.61
C LEU A 85 -0.71 -7.77 0.58
N LYS A 86 -0.39 -6.56 1.03
CA LYS A 86 -1.14 -5.87 2.10
C LYS A 86 -2.04 -4.82 1.46
N ALA A 87 -3.31 -4.77 1.85
CA ALA A 87 -4.30 -3.85 1.27
C ALA A 87 -3.82 -2.38 1.30
N GLY A 88 -3.16 -1.98 2.38
CA GLY A 88 -2.62 -0.63 2.52
C GLY A 88 -1.62 -0.21 1.44
N MET A 89 -0.91 -1.14 0.81
CA MET A 89 0.03 -0.85 -0.29
C MET A 89 -0.66 -0.26 -1.53
N PHE A 90 -1.96 -0.48 -1.65
CA PHE A 90 -2.78 -0.06 -2.79
C PHE A 90 -3.64 1.18 -2.48
N LEU A 91 -3.53 1.75 -1.28
CA LEU A 91 -4.39 2.83 -0.81
C LEU A 91 -3.65 4.17 -0.73
N GLY A 92 -4.35 5.24 -1.12
CA GLY A 92 -3.89 6.62 -0.97
C GLY A 92 -2.47 6.86 -1.51
N GLU A 93 -1.64 7.54 -0.72
CA GLU A 93 -0.25 7.85 -1.08
C GLU A 93 0.72 6.66 -1.01
N ALA A 94 0.32 5.54 -0.36
CA ALA A 94 1.17 4.37 -0.22
C ALA A 94 1.64 3.83 -1.59
N VAL A 95 0.78 3.91 -2.60
CA VAL A 95 1.05 3.45 -3.97
C VAL A 95 2.26 4.12 -4.62
N TRP A 96 2.63 5.32 -4.14
CA TRP A 96 3.79 6.08 -4.62
C TRP A 96 5.07 5.79 -3.81
N LYS A 97 4.94 5.07 -2.70
CA LYS A 97 6.03 4.79 -1.77
C LYS A 97 6.57 3.37 -1.90
N VAL A 98 5.75 2.45 -2.42
CA VAL A 98 6.12 1.02 -2.50
C VAL A 98 7.00 0.66 -3.71
N GLY A 99 7.11 1.54 -4.70
CA GLY A 99 7.84 1.25 -5.94
C GLY A 99 7.29 0.01 -6.66
N ARG A 100 8.19 -0.80 -7.23
CA ARG A 100 7.82 -2.09 -7.81
C ARG A 100 7.48 -3.08 -6.68
N LEU A 101 6.35 -3.78 -6.79
CA LEU A 101 5.96 -4.83 -5.84
C LEU A 101 6.34 -6.22 -6.35
N VAL A 102 6.91 -7.04 -5.45
CA VAL A 102 7.18 -8.46 -5.68
C VAL A 102 6.73 -9.24 -4.46
N VAL A 103 6.03 -10.33 -4.66
CA VAL A 103 5.62 -11.24 -3.58
C VAL A 103 6.65 -12.34 -3.42
N ALA A 104 7.22 -12.46 -2.21
CA ALA A 104 8.03 -13.61 -1.83
C ALA A 104 7.11 -14.68 -1.22
N ASP A 105 6.79 -15.71 -1.98
CA ASP A 105 6.03 -16.84 -1.47
C ASP A 105 6.90 -17.64 -0.48
N ILE A 106 6.39 -17.80 0.73
CA ILE A 106 7.05 -18.56 1.82
C ILE A 106 6.22 -19.78 2.24
N GLY A 107 5.25 -20.21 1.41
CA GLY A 107 4.43 -21.39 1.64
C GLY A 107 3.34 -21.24 2.69
N ILE A 108 3.02 -20.02 3.14
CA ILE A 108 1.89 -19.77 4.04
C ILE A 108 0.60 -19.77 3.21
N ARG A 109 -0.40 -20.52 3.66
CA ARG A 109 -1.74 -20.50 3.07
C ARG A 109 -2.69 -19.67 3.92
N LEU A 110 -3.42 -18.75 3.28
CA LEU A 110 -4.50 -18.02 3.95
C LEU A 110 -5.69 -18.96 4.20
N VAL A 111 -6.30 -18.79 5.37
CA VAL A 111 -7.57 -19.47 5.69
C VAL A 111 -8.73 -18.75 4.99
N ARG A 112 -8.59 -17.45 4.77
CA ARG A 112 -9.57 -16.60 4.11
C ARG A 112 -8.87 -15.55 3.28
N GLU A 113 -9.39 -15.31 2.09
CA GLU A 113 -8.95 -14.24 1.19
C GLU A 113 -10.06 -13.19 1.12
N ASP A 114 -9.74 -11.97 1.57
CA ASP A 114 -10.70 -10.86 1.63
C ASP A 114 -10.49 -9.87 0.47
N PHE A 115 -9.25 -9.81 -0.05
CA PHE A 115 -8.86 -8.88 -1.12
C PHE A 115 -8.11 -9.62 -2.22
N PHE A 116 -8.32 -9.19 -3.46
CA PHE A 116 -7.69 -9.75 -4.64
C PHE A 116 -7.09 -8.62 -5.49
N LEU A 117 -5.94 -8.88 -6.11
CA LEU A 117 -5.44 -8.05 -7.19
C LEU A 117 -5.85 -8.71 -8.51
N ALA A 118 -6.52 -7.98 -9.38
CA ALA A 118 -7.09 -8.55 -10.60
C ALA A 118 -7.23 -7.51 -11.71
N THR A 119 -7.23 -7.99 -12.96
CA THR A 119 -7.70 -7.19 -14.11
C THR A 119 -9.24 -7.12 -14.10
N PRO A 120 -9.87 -6.16 -14.79
CA PRO A 120 -11.33 -6.07 -14.87
C PRO A 120 -12.00 -7.35 -15.38
N GLU A 121 -11.36 -8.07 -16.27
CA GLU A 121 -11.86 -9.31 -16.89
C GLU A 121 -11.85 -10.50 -15.91
N GLU A 122 -10.94 -10.48 -14.94
CA GLU A 122 -10.80 -11.52 -13.90
C GLU A 122 -11.77 -11.32 -12.73
N MET A 123 -12.39 -10.14 -12.62
CA MET A 123 -13.28 -9.82 -11.50
C MET A 123 -14.60 -10.59 -11.60
N VAL A 124 -14.86 -11.40 -10.59
CA VAL A 124 -16.09 -12.21 -10.50
C VAL A 124 -16.82 -11.93 -9.20
N PHE A 125 -18.09 -11.55 -9.29
CA PHE A 125 -18.96 -11.24 -8.16
C PHE A 125 -20.10 -12.27 -8.03
N PRO A 126 -19.80 -13.51 -7.62
CA PRO A 126 -20.75 -14.62 -7.70
C PRO A 126 -21.94 -14.49 -6.74
N ARG A 127 -21.82 -13.72 -5.67
CA ARG A 127 -22.89 -13.55 -4.68
C ARG A 127 -23.89 -12.46 -5.06
N SER A 128 -23.43 -11.41 -5.71
CA SER A 128 -24.28 -10.29 -6.14
C SER A 128 -24.83 -10.47 -7.55
N GLY A 129 -24.17 -11.28 -8.39
CA GLY A 129 -24.50 -11.38 -9.83
C GLY A 129 -24.21 -10.11 -10.62
N LEU A 130 -23.51 -9.14 -10.02
CA LEU A 130 -23.15 -7.87 -10.65
C LEU A 130 -21.91 -8.03 -11.54
N SER A 131 -21.71 -7.11 -12.48
CA SER A 131 -20.51 -7.03 -13.30
C SER A 131 -20.09 -5.56 -13.50
N LEU A 132 -18.82 -5.33 -13.78
CA LEU A 132 -18.30 -3.98 -14.06
C LEU A 132 -18.94 -3.32 -15.29
N GLN A 133 -19.47 -4.10 -16.21
CA GLN A 133 -20.17 -3.61 -17.41
C GLN A 133 -21.62 -3.20 -17.12
N SER A 134 -22.13 -3.45 -15.90
CA SER A 134 -23.47 -3.05 -15.52
C SER A 134 -23.55 -1.55 -15.27
N SER A 135 -24.70 -0.94 -15.57
CA SER A 135 -25.02 0.45 -15.21
C SER A 135 -25.15 0.69 -13.70
N GLN A 136 -24.89 -0.33 -12.89
CA GLN A 136 -25.07 -0.34 -11.44
C GLN A 136 -23.74 -0.18 -10.69
N VAL A 137 -22.83 0.64 -11.20
CA VAL A 137 -21.58 1.00 -10.53
C VAL A 137 -21.72 2.37 -9.89
N THR A 138 -21.45 2.46 -8.60
CA THR A 138 -21.29 3.73 -7.89
C THR A 138 -19.82 4.08 -7.85
N MET A 139 -19.46 5.23 -8.42
CA MET A 139 -18.09 5.75 -8.40
C MET A 139 -17.92 6.66 -7.20
N MET A 140 -16.75 6.59 -6.56
CA MET A 140 -16.38 7.54 -5.51
C MET A 140 -14.87 7.76 -5.48
N THR A 141 -14.47 8.91 -4.98
CA THR A 141 -13.06 9.22 -4.69
C THR A 141 -12.66 8.69 -3.31
N PRO A 142 -11.36 8.54 -3.03
CA PRO A 142 -10.91 8.21 -1.67
C PRO A 142 -11.38 9.22 -0.62
N GLY A 143 -11.38 10.53 -0.95
CA GLY A 143 -11.85 11.59 -0.06
C GLY A 143 -13.34 11.49 0.28
N GLU A 144 -14.18 11.13 -0.69
CA GLU A 144 -15.61 10.87 -0.44
C GLU A 144 -15.79 9.66 0.48
N ALA A 145 -15.03 8.56 0.27
CA ALA A 145 -15.06 7.40 1.14
C ALA A 145 -14.63 7.76 2.57
N GLU A 146 -13.55 8.53 2.73
CA GLU A 146 -13.07 8.99 4.04
C GLU A 146 -14.08 9.91 4.74
N SER A 147 -14.81 10.78 4.01
CA SER A 147 -15.79 11.72 4.58
C SER A 147 -16.98 11.02 5.24
N VAL A 148 -17.35 9.84 4.77
CA VAL A 148 -18.45 9.03 5.32
C VAL A 148 -17.97 7.89 6.23
N SER A 149 -16.66 7.74 6.40
CA SER A 149 -16.05 6.74 7.28
C SER A 149 -16.40 6.99 8.74
N LYS A 150 -16.72 5.92 9.45
CA LYS A 150 -16.85 5.92 10.90
C LYS A 150 -15.50 5.59 11.54
N ASN A 151 -15.35 5.90 12.83
CA ASN A 151 -14.12 5.64 13.57
C ASN A 151 -13.59 4.21 13.35
N GLY A 152 -12.36 4.11 12.86
CA GLY A 152 -11.65 2.84 12.65
C GLY A 152 -11.96 2.11 11.35
N GLN A 153 -12.87 2.62 10.50
CA GLN A 153 -13.11 2.03 9.18
C GLN A 153 -12.02 2.41 8.18
N THR A 154 -11.60 1.43 7.39
CA THR A 154 -10.74 1.65 6.22
C THR A 154 -11.59 2.01 4.99
N ILE A 155 -10.96 2.50 3.92
CA ILE A 155 -11.65 2.77 2.65
C ILE A 155 -12.35 1.50 2.11
N PRO A 156 -11.71 0.31 2.11
CA PRO A 156 -12.40 -0.92 1.76
C PRO A 156 -13.65 -1.21 2.59
N ASP A 157 -13.61 -1.02 3.92
CA ASP A 157 -14.77 -1.26 4.79
C ASP A 157 -15.94 -0.36 4.42
N VAL A 158 -15.67 0.91 4.16
CA VAL A 158 -16.68 1.90 3.73
C VAL A 158 -17.28 1.50 2.39
N ALA A 159 -16.45 1.15 1.42
CA ALA A 159 -16.92 0.74 0.10
C ALA A 159 -17.78 -0.52 0.17
N GLN A 160 -17.38 -1.51 0.98
CA GLN A 160 -18.16 -2.73 1.22
C GLN A 160 -19.51 -2.43 1.86
N GLU A 161 -19.55 -1.57 2.90
CA GLU A 161 -20.81 -1.18 3.56
C GLU A 161 -21.77 -0.50 2.57
N ILE A 162 -21.26 0.42 1.73
CA ILE A 162 -22.05 1.10 0.71
C ILE A 162 -22.57 0.10 -0.34
N ALA A 163 -21.71 -0.81 -0.82
CA ALA A 163 -22.10 -1.80 -1.82
C ALA A 163 -23.21 -2.72 -1.31
N LEU A 164 -23.10 -3.22 -0.07
CA LEU A 164 -24.12 -4.07 0.56
C LEU A 164 -25.47 -3.34 0.71
N ARG A 165 -25.44 -2.07 1.11
CA ARG A 165 -26.66 -1.28 1.32
C ARG A 165 -27.33 -0.89 0.02
N SER A 166 -26.55 -0.51 -0.99
CA SER A 166 -27.08 -0.03 -2.28
C SER A 166 -27.40 -1.16 -3.25
N GLN A 167 -26.91 -2.38 -3.00
CA GLN A 167 -26.94 -3.51 -3.93
C GLN A 167 -26.31 -3.16 -5.29
N ARG A 168 -25.21 -2.39 -5.26
CA ARG A 168 -24.47 -1.92 -6.43
C ARG A 168 -23.00 -2.24 -6.26
N LEU A 169 -22.27 -2.33 -7.36
CA LEU A 169 -20.82 -2.27 -7.28
C LEU A 169 -20.40 -0.86 -6.83
N VAL A 170 -19.43 -0.80 -5.95
CA VAL A 170 -18.76 0.44 -5.57
C VAL A 170 -17.34 0.39 -6.11
N ARG A 171 -16.95 1.41 -6.87
CA ARG A 171 -15.60 1.63 -7.34
C ARG A 171 -15.02 2.87 -6.68
N VAL A 172 -13.96 2.69 -5.90
CA VAL A 172 -13.17 3.79 -5.36
C VAL A 172 -11.98 4.02 -6.27
N LEU A 173 -11.88 5.24 -6.80
CA LEU A 173 -10.85 5.61 -7.77
C LEU A 173 -9.46 5.66 -7.14
N GLY A 174 -8.44 5.28 -7.90
CA GLY A 174 -7.03 5.32 -7.45
C GLY A 174 -6.12 4.64 -8.47
N LYS A 175 -4.82 4.64 -8.22
CA LYS A 175 -3.81 3.93 -9.07
C LYS A 175 -4.19 2.46 -9.21
N HIS A 176 -4.60 1.88 -8.11
CA HIS A 176 -5.26 0.59 -8.07
C HIS A 176 -6.67 0.85 -7.59
N SER A 177 -7.59 1.12 -8.52
CA SER A 177 -8.99 1.32 -8.13
C SER A 177 -9.49 0.10 -7.38
N LEU A 178 -10.18 0.35 -6.25
CA LEU A 178 -10.85 -0.70 -5.50
C LEU A 178 -12.26 -0.88 -6.08
N VAL A 179 -12.66 -2.14 -6.27
CA VAL A 179 -14.03 -2.51 -6.72
C VAL A 179 -14.60 -3.56 -5.79
N THR A 180 -15.81 -3.35 -5.30
CA THR A 180 -16.47 -4.31 -4.40
C THR A 180 -17.97 -4.40 -4.64
N ASP A 181 -18.54 -5.61 -4.42
CA ASP A 181 -19.97 -5.86 -4.31
C ASP A 181 -20.43 -6.00 -2.83
N GLY A 182 -19.50 -5.71 -1.89
CA GLY A 182 -19.70 -5.88 -0.47
C GLY A 182 -19.31 -7.27 0.07
N TYR A 183 -19.16 -8.27 -0.80
CA TYR A 183 -18.76 -9.64 -0.45
C TYR A 183 -17.34 -9.96 -0.89
N ARG A 184 -16.94 -9.45 -2.07
CA ARG A 184 -15.58 -9.54 -2.60
C ARG A 184 -15.07 -8.16 -2.92
N THR A 185 -13.78 -7.97 -2.70
CA THR A 185 -13.09 -6.72 -2.98
C THR A 185 -11.86 -6.99 -3.82
N TYR A 186 -11.77 -6.29 -4.92
CA TYR A 186 -10.67 -6.34 -5.86
C TYR A 186 -9.93 -5.01 -5.89
N PHE A 187 -8.61 -5.06 -5.95
CA PHE A 187 -7.79 -3.95 -6.43
C PHE A 187 -7.48 -4.20 -7.90
N MET A 188 -7.68 -3.21 -8.73
CA MET A 188 -7.32 -3.29 -10.16
C MET A 188 -5.81 -3.14 -10.31
N GLU A 189 -5.18 -3.96 -11.17
CA GLU A 189 -3.76 -3.84 -11.47
C GLU A 189 -3.42 -2.47 -12.07
N GLU A 190 -4.33 -1.94 -12.91
CA GLU A 190 -4.28 -0.59 -13.44
C GLU A 190 -5.54 0.16 -13.06
N GLY A 191 -5.40 1.43 -12.71
CA GLY A 191 -6.51 2.29 -12.30
C GLY A 191 -6.46 3.65 -12.96
N GLU A 192 -7.63 4.30 -13.04
CA GLU A 192 -7.73 5.71 -13.43
C GLU A 192 -7.58 6.59 -12.18
N TYR A 193 -6.79 7.65 -12.32
CA TYR A 193 -6.64 8.67 -11.28
C TYR A 193 -7.62 9.81 -11.52
N PRO A 194 -8.21 10.37 -10.44
CA PRO A 194 -8.65 11.76 -10.48
C PRO A 194 -7.44 12.64 -10.80
N ALA A 195 -7.62 13.63 -11.68
CA ALA A 195 -6.55 14.54 -12.12
C ALA A 195 -5.82 15.22 -10.93
N GLU A 196 -6.53 15.44 -9.82
CA GLU A 196 -6.01 15.99 -8.57
C GLU A 196 -4.97 15.08 -7.89
N ILE A 197 -5.12 13.77 -8.02
CA ILE A 197 -4.15 12.79 -7.46
C ILE A 197 -2.97 12.59 -8.42
N ALA A 198 -3.20 12.67 -9.73
CA ALA A 198 -2.13 12.57 -10.72
C ALA A 198 -1.10 13.70 -10.56
N SER A 199 -1.54 14.92 -10.21
CA SER A 199 -0.66 16.08 -9.99
C SER A 199 0.24 15.94 -8.75
N LEU A 200 -0.18 15.20 -7.72
CA LEU A 200 0.62 14.95 -6.51
C LEU A 200 1.79 13.98 -6.78
N GLY A 201 1.63 13.04 -7.73
CA GLY A 201 2.67 12.07 -8.06
C GLY A 201 3.75 12.61 -9.00
N GLU A 202 3.48 13.68 -9.76
CA GLU A 202 4.46 14.26 -10.68
C GLU A 202 5.47 15.18 -9.99
N GLY A 203 5.09 15.83 -8.87
CA GLY A 203 5.96 16.71 -8.10
C GLY A 203 7.02 15.99 -7.24
N GLU A 204 6.91 14.68 -7.06
CA GLU A 204 7.77 13.90 -6.16
C GLU A 204 8.70 12.89 -6.88
N ARG A 205 8.69 12.84 -8.22
CA ARG A 205 9.72 12.09 -8.95
C ARG A 205 11.05 12.81 -8.78
N LYS A 206 11.98 12.15 -8.16
CA LYS A 206 13.38 12.60 -8.01
C LYS A 206 13.92 12.98 -9.40
N GLU A 207 14.22 14.28 -9.61
CA GLU A 207 15.19 14.71 -10.60
C GLU A 207 16.59 14.26 -10.20
#